data_d16a8342ab1d9a518c1ba23b032e7c64
#
_entry.id   d16a8342ab1d9a518c1ba23b032e7c64
#
_cell.length_a   1.000
_cell.length_b   1.000
_cell.length_c   1.000
_cell.angle_alpha   90.00
_cell.angle_beta   90.00
_cell.angle_gamma   90.00
#
_symmetry.space_group_name_H-M   'P 1'
#
loop_
_entity.id
_entity.type
_entity.pdbx_description
1 polymer ?
#
loop_
_entity_poly.entity_id
_entity_poly.type
_entity_poly.pdbx_seq_one_letter_code
_entity_poly.pdbx_strand_id
1 'polypeptide(L)'
;MRIFILGYFGNVTNQLDGQTVKTRNIYNILSNKYQVDYFDTQLIKYNKLSFFSIFKKIIMADKIIFMGGQRNLKLFFPLLFTISKLLNKKLIYVVIGGWLSEFLLKRSFFSKILKNIDNILVETSFLKRELGNMGFDNVGIIPNFRIVSEVRDLGFNKIASSDFKIVFMARIVEEKGIYLIFEFIERYIKNKINYEKNVIVDFYGPISDKDKEKFMALIQKYSKYVSYKDILEPDNIYKVLPQYDLLLLPTFYPGEGFPGTIIDAYLSALPVISTRWKQIPEFVDHEKTGFLIEYSADMLEFYIHKLVNDEDLLIVMKNNAYIKSKLYSSEQGLKILENCLLN
;
A
#
# COMPACT_ATOMS: atom_id res chain seq x y z
N MET A 1 16.81 -23.46 -8.26
CA MET A 1 17.22 -22.22 -7.55
C MET A 1 16.49 -22.17 -6.21
N ARG A 2 17.28 -22.02 -5.14
CA ARG A 2 16.76 -21.83 -3.77
C ARG A 2 16.85 -20.37 -3.40
N ILE A 3 15.77 -19.80 -2.93
CA ILE A 3 15.66 -18.39 -2.53
C ILE A 3 15.42 -18.34 -1.01
N PHE A 4 16.11 -17.46 -0.31
CA PHE A 4 15.85 -17.19 1.09
C PHE A 4 15.31 -15.76 1.25
N ILE A 5 14.15 -15.63 1.89
CA ILE A 5 13.53 -14.34 2.20
C ILE A 5 13.66 -14.06 3.70
N LEU A 6 14.39 -13.01 4.05
CA LEU A 6 14.41 -12.45 5.41
C LEU A 6 13.52 -11.22 5.45
N GLY A 7 12.36 -11.31 6.09
CA GLY A 7 11.37 -10.24 6.09
C GLY A 7 10.50 -10.19 7.35
N TYR A 8 9.64 -9.20 7.41
CA TYR A 8 8.62 -9.10 8.45
C TYR A 8 7.29 -9.61 7.89
N PHE A 9 6.96 -10.87 8.19
CA PHE A 9 5.74 -11.53 7.71
C PHE A 9 4.54 -11.29 8.62
N GLY A 10 4.78 -11.06 9.92
CA GLY A 10 3.73 -10.85 10.90
C GLY A 10 2.89 -12.09 11.19
N ASN A 11 3.41 -13.30 10.96
CA ASN A 11 2.65 -14.54 11.10
C ASN A 11 2.30 -14.88 12.54
N VAL A 12 3.15 -14.46 13.50
CA VAL A 12 2.93 -14.80 14.94
C VAL A 12 1.67 -14.13 15.49
N THR A 13 1.36 -12.90 15.04
CA THR A 13 0.22 -12.12 15.50
C THR A 13 -0.85 -11.92 14.45
N ASN A 14 -0.71 -12.60 13.31
CA ASN A 14 -1.54 -12.40 12.11
C ASN A 14 -1.70 -10.90 11.72
N GLN A 15 -0.59 -10.15 11.83
CA GLN A 15 -0.59 -8.71 11.54
C GLN A 15 -0.89 -8.47 10.06
N LEU A 16 -1.83 -7.55 9.80
CA LEU A 16 -2.23 -7.13 8.46
C LEU A 16 -1.93 -5.64 8.26
N ASP A 17 -0.80 -5.36 7.61
CA ASP A 17 -0.43 -4.02 7.16
C ASP A 17 0.28 -4.08 5.81
N GLY A 18 0.58 -2.92 5.22
CA GLY A 18 1.22 -2.86 3.90
C GLY A 18 2.55 -3.61 3.81
N GLN A 19 3.32 -3.66 4.90
CA GLN A 19 4.59 -4.38 4.95
C GLN A 19 4.38 -5.90 4.93
N THR A 20 3.52 -6.40 5.81
CA THR A 20 3.26 -7.84 5.95
C THR A 20 2.60 -8.40 4.69
N VAL A 21 1.61 -7.69 4.14
CA VAL A 21 0.91 -8.09 2.91
C VAL A 21 1.88 -8.17 1.72
N LYS A 22 2.72 -7.15 1.48
CA LYS A 22 3.69 -7.19 0.38
C LYS A 22 4.72 -8.29 0.57
N THR A 23 5.20 -8.50 1.80
CA THR A 23 6.18 -9.57 2.11
C THR A 23 5.58 -10.94 1.80
N ARG A 24 4.35 -11.20 2.24
CA ARG A 24 3.64 -12.46 1.95
C ARG A 24 3.35 -12.63 0.46
N ASN A 25 2.95 -11.57 -0.24
CA ASN A 25 2.69 -11.63 -1.68
C ASN A 25 3.96 -12.00 -2.47
N ILE A 26 5.12 -11.40 -2.15
CA ILE A 26 6.39 -11.76 -2.79
C ILE A 26 6.77 -13.20 -2.51
N TYR A 27 6.61 -13.66 -1.27
CA TYR A 27 6.83 -15.07 -0.91
C TYR A 27 5.93 -15.99 -1.75
N ASN A 28 4.63 -15.71 -1.79
CA ASN A 28 3.66 -16.56 -2.48
C ASN A 28 3.94 -16.68 -3.98
N ILE A 29 4.18 -15.55 -4.69
CA ILE A 29 4.45 -15.61 -6.14
C ILE A 29 5.76 -16.32 -6.47
N LEU A 30 6.78 -16.20 -5.62
CA LEU A 30 8.04 -16.90 -5.82
C LEU A 30 7.94 -18.39 -5.47
N SER A 31 7.18 -18.75 -4.43
CA SER A 31 6.99 -20.14 -3.99
C SER A 31 6.23 -21.00 -4.99
N ASN A 32 5.44 -20.39 -5.87
CA ASN A 32 4.77 -21.10 -6.97
C ASN A 32 5.74 -21.61 -8.05
N LYS A 33 6.96 -21.06 -8.11
CA LYS A 33 7.93 -21.37 -9.18
C LYS A 33 9.29 -21.84 -8.67
N TYR A 34 9.67 -21.46 -7.46
CA TYR A 34 11.00 -21.71 -6.90
C TYR A 34 10.87 -22.36 -5.51
N GLN A 35 11.96 -23.01 -5.09
CA GLN A 35 12.09 -23.43 -3.69
C GLN A 35 12.43 -22.20 -2.84
N VAL A 36 11.48 -21.76 -2.01
CA VAL A 36 11.61 -20.56 -1.18
C VAL A 36 11.57 -20.91 0.29
N ASP A 37 12.66 -20.60 1.00
CA ASP A 37 12.71 -20.58 2.45
C ASP A 37 12.51 -19.14 2.95
N TYR A 38 11.90 -18.98 4.12
CA TYR A 38 11.77 -17.67 4.72
C TYR A 38 12.09 -17.66 6.22
N PHE A 39 12.33 -16.45 6.73
CA PHE A 39 12.42 -16.19 8.15
C PHE A 39 11.62 -14.93 8.49
N ASP A 40 10.63 -15.08 9.39
CA ASP A 40 9.87 -13.95 9.92
C ASP A 40 10.64 -13.29 11.06
N THR A 41 11.07 -12.05 10.85
CA THR A 41 11.81 -11.27 11.87
C THR A 41 10.97 -10.98 13.11
N GLN A 42 9.65 -11.16 13.08
CA GLN A 42 8.77 -11.09 14.25
C GLN A 42 9.12 -12.15 15.28
N LEU A 43 9.54 -13.35 14.86
CA LEU A 43 9.88 -14.48 15.73
C LEU A 43 10.96 -14.13 16.77
N ILE A 44 11.88 -13.23 16.45
CA ILE A 44 12.98 -12.87 17.37
C ILE A 44 12.48 -12.21 18.66
N LYS A 45 11.32 -11.54 18.61
CA LYS A 45 10.69 -10.97 19.80
C LYS A 45 10.27 -12.06 20.80
N TYR A 46 9.93 -13.25 20.33
CA TYR A 46 9.39 -14.36 21.11
C TYR A 46 10.45 -15.44 21.38
N ASN A 47 11.37 -15.65 20.44
CA ASN A 47 12.44 -16.64 20.56
C ASN A 47 13.74 -16.10 19.95
N LYS A 48 14.64 -15.61 20.80
CA LYS A 48 15.94 -15.06 20.36
C LYS A 48 16.84 -16.13 19.72
N LEU A 49 16.73 -17.39 20.11
CA LEU A 49 17.55 -18.49 19.55
C LEU A 49 17.16 -18.80 18.11
N SER A 50 15.95 -18.43 17.65
CA SER A 50 15.54 -18.60 16.26
C SER A 50 16.48 -17.88 15.28
N PHE A 51 17.20 -16.84 15.74
CA PHE A 51 18.21 -16.13 14.96
C PHE A 51 19.26 -17.04 14.34
N PHE A 52 19.70 -18.09 15.04
CA PHE A 52 20.70 -19.02 14.52
C PHE A 52 20.21 -19.81 13.29
N SER A 53 18.92 -20.02 13.16
CA SER A 53 18.37 -20.68 11.96
C SER A 53 18.57 -19.90 10.67
N ILE A 54 18.76 -18.57 10.75
CA ILE A 54 19.02 -17.69 9.62
C ILE A 54 20.32 -18.10 8.90
N PHE A 55 21.37 -18.42 9.66
CA PHE A 55 22.67 -18.81 9.09
C PHE A 55 22.56 -20.05 8.20
N LYS A 56 21.88 -21.10 8.67
CA LYS A 56 21.66 -22.32 7.89
C LYS A 56 20.91 -22.00 6.59
N LYS A 57 19.87 -21.18 6.66
CA LYS A 57 19.06 -20.81 5.50
C LYS A 57 19.85 -19.97 4.51
N ILE A 58 20.69 -19.03 4.97
CA ILE A 58 21.57 -18.26 4.10
C ILE A 58 22.57 -19.19 3.37
N ILE A 59 23.20 -20.11 4.08
CA ILE A 59 24.18 -21.03 3.47
C ILE A 59 23.54 -21.88 2.37
N MET A 60 22.31 -22.35 2.60
CA MET A 60 21.59 -23.23 1.66
C MET A 60 20.98 -22.49 0.46
N ALA A 61 20.79 -21.19 0.56
CA ALA A 61 20.18 -20.38 -0.52
C ALA A 61 21.15 -20.04 -1.63
N ASP A 62 20.69 -19.96 -2.87
CA ASP A 62 21.42 -19.42 -4.01
C ASP A 62 21.29 -17.89 -4.06
N LYS A 63 20.13 -17.37 -3.71
CA LYS A 63 19.78 -15.94 -3.74
C LYS A 63 19.12 -15.53 -2.42
N ILE A 64 19.36 -14.29 -1.99
CA ILE A 64 18.84 -13.74 -0.75
C ILE A 64 18.00 -12.50 -1.06
N ILE A 65 16.78 -12.47 -0.55
CA ILE A 65 15.90 -11.29 -0.59
C ILE A 65 15.72 -10.78 0.83
N PHE A 66 16.06 -9.53 1.07
CA PHE A 66 15.80 -8.85 2.32
C PHE A 66 14.57 -7.93 2.19
N MET A 67 13.65 -8.01 3.15
CA MET A 67 12.40 -7.22 3.18
C MET A 67 12.17 -6.65 4.57
N GLY A 68 13.10 -5.87 5.06
CA GLY A 68 13.05 -5.30 6.39
C GLY A 68 12.85 -3.77 6.38
N GLY A 69 12.05 -3.25 7.33
CA GLY A 69 11.97 -1.83 7.62
C GLY A 69 13.22 -1.31 8.33
N GLN A 70 13.23 -0.03 8.72
CA GLN A 70 14.41 0.67 9.30
C GLN A 70 15.09 -0.09 10.45
N ARG A 71 14.30 -0.66 11.38
CA ARG A 71 14.85 -1.38 12.53
C ARG A 71 15.57 -2.66 12.08
N ASN A 72 14.92 -3.43 11.21
CA ASN A 72 15.48 -4.68 10.70
C ASN A 72 16.68 -4.44 9.79
N LEU A 73 16.68 -3.34 9.02
CA LEU A 73 17.83 -2.92 8.22
C LEU A 73 19.06 -2.69 9.10
N LYS A 74 18.91 -1.97 10.21
CA LYS A 74 20.02 -1.71 11.14
C LYS A 74 20.55 -2.99 11.80
N LEU A 75 19.65 -3.92 12.13
CA LEU A 75 19.99 -5.10 12.92
C LEU A 75 20.58 -6.24 12.07
N PHE A 76 19.96 -6.53 10.92
CA PHE A 76 20.28 -7.74 10.15
C PHE A 76 21.13 -7.46 8.92
N PHE A 77 20.98 -6.29 8.30
CA PHE A 77 21.53 -6.07 6.98
C PHE A 77 23.06 -6.07 6.93
N PRO A 78 23.82 -5.51 7.89
CA PRO A 78 25.29 -5.59 7.86
C PRO A 78 25.79 -7.04 7.85
N LEU A 79 25.17 -7.91 8.65
CA LEU A 79 25.51 -9.33 8.70
C LEU A 79 25.15 -10.04 7.39
N LEU A 80 23.95 -9.81 6.84
CA LEU A 80 23.54 -10.36 5.56
C LEU A 80 24.48 -9.95 4.43
N PHE A 81 24.85 -8.67 4.39
CA PHE A 81 25.79 -8.14 3.41
C PHE A 81 27.16 -8.84 3.50
N THR A 82 27.71 -8.94 4.70
CA THR A 82 29.02 -9.60 4.90
C THR A 82 28.97 -11.06 4.47
N ILE A 83 27.97 -11.82 4.89
CA ILE A 83 27.86 -13.24 4.53
C ILE A 83 27.59 -13.42 3.04
N SER A 84 26.73 -12.59 2.43
CA SER A 84 26.45 -12.68 0.99
C SER A 84 27.69 -12.44 0.16
N LYS A 85 28.55 -11.49 0.53
CA LYS A 85 29.83 -11.24 -0.15
C LYS A 85 30.82 -12.38 0.05
N LEU A 86 30.97 -12.89 1.29
CA LEU A 86 31.88 -14.03 1.57
C LEU A 86 31.49 -15.30 0.82
N LEU A 87 30.18 -15.55 0.66
CA LEU A 87 29.68 -16.75 -0.02
C LEU A 87 29.33 -16.51 -1.49
N ASN A 88 29.66 -15.34 -2.03
CA ASN A 88 29.33 -14.92 -3.42
C ASN A 88 27.86 -15.14 -3.77
N LYS A 89 26.94 -14.73 -2.87
CA LYS A 89 25.50 -14.87 -3.04
C LYS A 89 24.87 -13.55 -3.41
N LYS A 90 23.95 -13.58 -4.35
CA LYS A 90 23.18 -12.41 -4.76
C LYS A 90 22.28 -11.94 -3.64
N LEU A 91 22.36 -10.63 -3.32
CA LEU A 91 21.55 -9.98 -2.28
C LEU A 91 20.70 -8.88 -2.89
N ILE A 92 19.39 -9.06 -2.79
CA ILE A 92 18.38 -8.11 -3.26
C ILE A 92 17.67 -7.51 -2.04
N TYR A 93 17.55 -6.19 -1.99
CA TYR A 93 16.76 -5.51 -0.97
C TYR A 93 15.46 -4.98 -1.57
N VAL A 94 14.32 -5.51 -1.14
CA VAL A 94 13.00 -4.98 -1.49
C VAL A 94 12.54 -4.03 -0.39
N VAL A 95 12.49 -2.75 -0.72
CA VAL A 95 12.11 -1.67 0.18
C VAL A 95 10.58 -1.54 0.18
N ILE A 96 10.00 -1.41 1.36
CA ILE A 96 8.57 -1.18 1.55
C ILE A 96 8.39 0.18 2.21
N GLY A 97 7.58 1.04 1.57
CA GLY A 97 7.38 2.43 1.98
C GLY A 97 8.44 3.40 1.47
N GLY A 98 8.20 4.71 1.68
CA GLY A 98 8.96 5.82 1.09
C GLY A 98 10.13 6.36 1.93
N TRP A 99 10.60 5.67 2.95
CA TRP A 99 11.47 6.21 4.01
C TRP A 99 12.98 6.11 3.74
N LEU A 100 13.42 5.32 2.75
CA LEU A 100 14.83 4.92 2.64
C LEU A 100 15.77 6.08 2.32
N SER A 101 15.39 7.01 1.45
CA SER A 101 16.21 8.18 1.10
C SER A 101 16.49 9.05 2.32
N GLU A 102 15.47 9.42 3.10
CA GLU A 102 15.61 10.21 4.33
C GLU A 102 16.49 9.47 5.37
N PHE A 103 16.34 8.15 5.47
CA PHE A 103 17.17 7.34 6.37
C PHE A 103 18.65 7.38 6.00
N LEU A 104 18.98 7.34 4.72
CA LEU A 104 20.34 7.26 4.23
C LEU A 104 21.07 8.61 4.27
N LEU A 105 20.37 9.74 4.19
CA LEU A 105 20.97 11.08 4.31
C LEU A 105 21.85 11.25 5.56
N LYS A 106 21.48 10.58 6.65
CA LYS A 106 22.17 10.66 7.95
C LYS A 106 23.03 9.43 8.26
N ARG A 107 23.28 8.51 7.29
CA ARG A 107 23.90 7.21 7.58
C ARG A 107 24.79 6.73 6.43
N SER A 108 25.98 7.30 6.32
CA SER A 108 26.96 6.99 5.29
C SER A 108 27.36 5.50 5.23
N PHE A 109 27.45 4.83 6.38
CA PHE A 109 27.74 3.39 6.43
C PHE A 109 26.69 2.56 5.67
N PHE A 110 25.39 2.79 5.93
CA PHE A 110 24.32 2.08 5.23
C PHE A 110 24.26 2.46 3.75
N SER A 111 24.52 3.72 3.41
CA SER A 111 24.64 4.14 2.01
C SER A 111 25.74 3.37 1.29
N LYS A 112 26.91 3.24 1.92
CA LYS A 112 28.06 2.50 1.33
C LYS A 112 27.74 1.02 1.10
N ILE A 113 27.19 0.31 2.09
CA ILE A 113 26.88 -1.11 1.92
C ILE A 113 25.74 -1.36 0.94
N LEU A 114 24.71 -0.51 0.90
CA LEU A 114 23.59 -0.65 -0.03
C LEU A 114 23.97 -0.36 -1.49
N LYS A 115 24.94 0.54 -1.74
CA LYS A 115 25.50 0.73 -3.09
C LYS A 115 26.25 -0.51 -3.62
N ASN A 116 26.67 -1.40 -2.73
CA ASN A 116 27.47 -2.57 -3.06
C ASN A 116 26.69 -3.89 -3.06
N ILE A 117 25.36 -3.86 -3.00
CA ILE A 117 24.52 -5.05 -3.23
C ILE A 117 24.06 -5.11 -4.68
N ASP A 118 23.48 -6.25 -5.08
CA ASP A 118 23.10 -6.48 -6.47
C ASP A 118 21.94 -5.60 -6.92
N ASN A 119 20.84 -5.54 -6.12
CA ASN A 119 19.67 -4.74 -6.46
C ASN A 119 18.98 -4.18 -5.21
N ILE A 120 18.48 -2.95 -5.34
CA ILE A 120 17.50 -2.33 -4.44
C ILE A 120 16.22 -2.16 -5.24
N LEU A 121 15.13 -2.75 -4.80
CA LEU A 121 13.82 -2.61 -5.44
C LEU A 121 12.93 -1.71 -4.57
N VAL A 122 12.54 -0.57 -5.12
CA VAL A 122 11.67 0.42 -4.46
C VAL A 122 10.28 0.44 -5.07
N GLU A 123 9.31 1.02 -4.39
CA GLU A 123 7.91 1.02 -4.85
C GLU A 123 7.59 2.11 -5.87
N THR A 124 8.38 3.20 -5.90
CA THR A 124 8.04 4.44 -6.58
C THR A 124 9.18 4.99 -7.44
N SER A 125 8.84 5.67 -8.53
CA SER A 125 9.80 6.39 -9.36
C SER A 125 10.44 7.54 -8.60
N PHE A 126 9.69 8.16 -7.69
CA PHE A 126 10.22 9.20 -6.81
C PHE A 126 11.39 8.68 -5.98
N LEU A 127 11.19 7.57 -5.25
CA LEU A 127 12.26 7.02 -4.40
C LEU A 127 13.45 6.51 -5.22
N LYS A 128 13.21 5.93 -6.41
CA LYS A 128 14.30 5.58 -7.35
C LYS A 128 15.12 6.81 -7.73
N ARG A 129 14.47 7.91 -8.09
CA ARG A 129 15.15 9.17 -8.46
C ARG A 129 15.93 9.76 -7.28
N GLU A 130 15.34 9.80 -6.08
CA GLU A 130 16.02 10.26 -4.87
C GLU A 130 17.30 9.46 -4.59
N LEU A 131 17.23 8.14 -4.65
CA LEU A 131 18.40 7.29 -4.48
C LEU A 131 19.42 7.48 -5.61
N GLY A 132 18.95 7.64 -6.86
CA GLY A 132 19.81 7.98 -8.00
C GLY A 132 20.60 9.28 -7.79
N ASN A 133 19.94 10.33 -7.27
CA ASN A 133 20.59 11.61 -6.91
C ASN A 133 21.63 11.43 -5.78
N MET A 134 21.50 10.39 -4.96
CA MET A 134 22.50 10.01 -3.94
C MET A 134 23.61 9.11 -4.49
N GLY A 135 23.63 8.85 -5.80
CA GLY A 135 24.64 8.04 -6.49
C GLY A 135 24.43 6.53 -6.33
N PHE A 136 23.18 6.07 -6.30
CA PHE A 136 22.83 4.66 -6.40
C PHE A 136 22.48 4.33 -7.86
N ASP A 137 23.15 3.33 -8.44
CA ASP A 137 22.95 2.83 -9.79
C ASP A 137 22.23 1.47 -9.85
N ASN A 138 22.11 0.82 -8.69
CA ASN A 138 21.53 -0.51 -8.52
C ASN A 138 20.04 -0.49 -8.13
N VAL A 139 19.28 0.59 -8.44
CA VAL A 139 17.88 0.77 -8.02
C VAL A 139 16.91 0.44 -9.13
N GLY A 140 16.08 -0.58 -8.91
CA GLY A 140 14.91 -0.92 -9.74
C GLY A 140 13.58 -0.52 -9.07
N ILE A 141 12.49 -0.63 -9.83
CA ILE A 141 11.13 -0.40 -9.32
C ILE A 141 10.38 -1.72 -9.29
N ILE A 142 9.79 -2.04 -8.13
CA ILE A 142 8.76 -3.05 -7.96
C ILE A 142 7.56 -2.40 -7.25
N PRO A 143 6.53 -2.01 -7.98
CA PRO A 143 5.34 -1.42 -7.36
C PRO A 143 4.71 -2.41 -6.38
N ASN A 144 3.85 -1.93 -5.51
CA ASN A 144 3.00 -2.81 -4.75
C ASN A 144 2.05 -3.52 -5.72
N PHE A 145 1.64 -4.74 -5.43
CA PHE A 145 0.76 -5.54 -6.28
C PHE A 145 -0.16 -6.43 -5.43
N ARG A 146 -1.16 -7.02 -6.09
CA ARG A 146 -2.08 -7.97 -5.46
C ARG A 146 -2.08 -9.29 -6.21
N ILE A 147 -2.33 -10.36 -5.45
CA ILE A 147 -2.62 -11.69 -5.98
C ILE A 147 -4.14 -11.81 -5.97
N VAL A 148 -4.74 -11.76 -7.14
CA VAL A 148 -6.19 -11.88 -7.30
C VAL A 148 -6.47 -13.11 -8.17
N SER A 149 -7.25 -14.05 -7.64
CA SER A 149 -7.53 -15.32 -8.29
C SER A 149 -8.53 -15.22 -9.45
N GLU A 150 -9.33 -14.15 -9.51
CA GLU A 150 -10.36 -13.98 -10.55
C GLU A 150 -10.41 -12.51 -11.00
N VAL A 151 -10.23 -12.29 -12.30
CA VAL A 151 -10.60 -11.04 -12.98
C VAL A 151 -12.12 -11.06 -13.12
N ARG A 152 -12.82 -10.35 -12.24
CA ARG A 152 -14.28 -10.24 -12.34
C ARG A 152 -14.64 -9.33 -13.51
N ASP A 153 -15.62 -9.77 -14.28
CA ASP A 153 -16.35 -8.86 -15.16
C ASP A 153 -17.21 -7.94 -14.25
N LEU A 154 -16.66 -6.79 -13.94
CA LEU A 154 -17.36 -5.76 -13.19
C LEU A 154 -18.27 -5.05 -14.19
N GLY A 155 -19.48 -5.61 -14.43
CA GLY A 155 -20.47 -4.95 -15.28
C GLY A 155 -20.74 -3.53 -14.78
N PHE A 156 -20.24 -2.53 -15.50
CA PHE A 156 -20.42 -1.10 -15.19
C PHE A 156 -21.81 -0.61 -15.65
N ASN A 157 -22.87 -1.31 -15.26
CA ASN A 157 -24.22 -0.86 -15.53
C ASN A 157 -24.61 0.23 -14.55
N LYS A 158 -25.33 1.24 -15.03
CA LYS A 158 -25.97 2.25 -14.17
C LYS A 158 -26.82 1.53 -13.13
N ILE A 159 -26.37 1.55 -11.88
CA ILE A 159 -27.16 1.06 -10.75
C ILE A 159 -27.99 2.25 -10.29
N ALA A 160 -29.30 2.18 -10.47
CA ALA A 160 -30.24 3.17 -9.94
C ALA A 160 -30.26 3.11 -8.41
N SER A 161 -29.25 3.72 -7.78
CA SER A 161 -29.17 3.87 -6.33
C SER A 161 -29.46 5.32 -5.95
N SER A 162 -30.27 5.50 -4.91
CA SER A 162 -30.49 6.80 -4.28
C SER A 162 -29.30 7.32 -3.49
N ASP A 163 -28.31 6.45 -3.24
CA ASP A 163 -27.16 6.73 -2.42
C ASP A 163 -25.87 6.66 -3.25
N PHE A 164 -24.98 7.63 -3.02
CA PHE A 164 -23.58 7.62 -3.45
C PHE A 164 -22.74 7.13 -2.27
N LYS A 165 -22.13 5.95 -2.43
CA LYS A 165 -21.44 5.25 -1.36
C LYS A 165 -19.93 5.47 -1.45
N ILE A 166 -19.38 6.02 -0.41
CA ILE A 166 -17.95 6.31 -0.28
C ILE A 166 -17.34 5.35 0.74
N VAL A 167 -16.16 4.83 0.44
CA VAL A 167 -15.38 4.03 1.38
C VAL A 167 -14.06 4.70 1.74
N PHE A 168 -13.73 4.67 3.02
CA PHE A 168 -12.39 4.88 3.54
C PHE A 168 -11.87 3.53 4.06
N MET A 169 -10.71 3.07 3.56
CA MET A 169 -10.12 1.79 3.98
C MET A 169 -8.64 1.96 4.28
N ALA A 170 -8.33 2.30 5.52
CA ALA A 170 -6.97 2.43 6.04
C ALA A 170 -7.01 2.41 7.59
N ARG A 171 -5.84 2.46 8.25
CA ARG A 171 -5.81 2.71 9.69
C ARG A 171 -6.55 4.01 10.00
N ILE A 172 -7.43 3.96 10.99
CA ILE A 172 -8.17 5.12 11.50
C ILE A 172 -7.22 5.93 12.38
N VAL A 173 -6.55 6.89 11.77
CA VAL A 173 -5.61 7.83 12.40
C VAL A 173 -5.66 9.16 11.66
N GLU A 174 -5.45 10.25 12.40
CA GLU A 174 -5.52 11.62 11.88
C GLU A 174 -4.75 11.80 10.58
N GLU A 175 -3.52 11.29 10.53
CA GLU A 175 -2.63 11.45 9.39
C GLU A 175 -3.13 10.75 8.10
N LYS A 176 -4.13 9.87 8.19
CA LYS A 176 -4.83 9.31 7.02
C LYS A 176 -5.99 10.17 6.53
N GLY A 177 -6.19 11.33 7.16
CA GLY A 177 -7.15 12.35 6.71
C GLY A 177 -8.59 12.10 7.14
N ILE A 178 -8.81 11.28 8.18
CA ILE A 178 -10.17 10.95 8.66
C ILE A 178 -10.95 12.20 9.03
N TYR A 179 -10.31 13.20 9.66
CA TYR A 179 -11.02 14.41 10.10
C TYR A 179 -11.43 15.32 8.95
N LEU A 180 -10.68 15.34 7.85
CA LEU A 180 -11.08 16.06 6.63
C LEU A 180 -12.36 15.47 6.03
N ILE A 181 -12.59 14.16 6.17
CA ILE A 181 -13.82 13.52 5.73
C ILE A 181 -15.01 13.98 6.60
N PHE A 182 -14.81 14.12 7.90
CA PHE A 182 -15.86 14.66 8.78
C PHE A 182 -16.17 16.14 8.51
N GLU A 183 -15.15 16.96 8.22
CA GLU A 183 -15.35 18.35 7.78
C GLU A 183 -16.17 18.40 6.47
N PHE A 184 -15.90 17.51 5.53
CA PHE A 184 -16.73 17.36 4.32
C PHE A 184 -18.16 16.98 4.68
N ILE A 185 -18.40 16.03 5.58
CA ILE A 185 -19.76 15.64 6.00
C ILE A 185 -20.53 16.82 6.61
N GLU A 186 -19.88 17.66 7.42
CA GLU A 186 -20.51 18.88 7.97
C GLU A 186 -20.95 19.86 6.86
N ARG A 187 -20.12 20.03 5.82
CA ARG A 187 -20.43 20.86 4.65
C ARG A 187 -21.54 20.25 3.81
N TYR A 188 -21.44 18.95 3.53
CA TYR A 188 -22.47 18.22 2.80
C TYR A 188 -23.85 18.36 3.45
N ILE A 189 -23.96 18.25 4.78
CA ILE A 189 -25.23 18.41 5.49
C ILE A 189 -25.82 19.81 5.27
N LYS A 190 -24.99 20.85 5.23
CA LYS A 190 -25.44 22.25 4.98
C LYS A 190 -25.86 22.46 3.53
N ASN A 191 -25.19 21.80 2.57
CA ASN A 191 -25.34 22.00 1.14
C ASN A 191 -26.10 20.86 0.45
N LYS A 192 -26.77 19.98 1.21
CA LYS A 192 -27.34 18.72 0.72
C LYS A 192 -28.30 18.88 -0.46
N ILE A 193 -29.02 19.99 -0.54
CA ILE A 193 -29.98 20.29 -1.62
C ILE A 193 -29.32 20.32 -3.02
N ASN A 194 -28.00 20.52 -3.07
CA ASN A 194 -27.24 20.58 -4.32
C ASN A 194 -26.77 19.21 -4.84
N TYR A 195 -27.10 18.13 -4.11
CA TYR A 195 -26.66 16.78 -4.45
C TYR A 195 -27.84 15.94 -4.96
N GLU A 196 -27.65 15.29 -6.10
CA GLU A 196 -28.66 14.40 -6.69
C GLU A 196 -28.88 13.12 -5.90
N LYS A 197 -27.85 12.65 -5.17
CA LYS A 197 -27.88 11.43 -4.36
C LYS A 197 -27.52 11.72 -2.91
N ASN A 198 -27.98 10.85 -2.00
CA ASN A 198 -27.51 10.88 -0.62
C ASN A 198 -26.06 10.38 -0.56
N VAL A 199 -25.21 11.09 0.17
CA VAL A 199 -23.82 10.67 0.39
C VAL A 199 -23.71 9.90 1.70
N ILE A 200 -23.12 8.71 1.64
CA ILE A 200 -22.86 7.84 2.78
C ILE A 200 -21.36 7.45 2.76
N VAL A 201 -20.71 7.51 3.91
CA VAL A 201 -19.29 7.17 4.06
C VAL A 201 -19.12 6.04 5.06
N ASP A 202 -18.53 4.94 4.63
CA ASP A 202 -18.17 3.82 5.49
C ASP A 202 -16.64 3.79 5.73
N PHE A 203 -16.26 3.61 6.99
CA PHE A 203 -14.87 3.54 7.44
C PHE A 203 -14.50 2.10 7.79
N TYR A 204 -13.44 1.60 7.19
CA TYR A 204 -12.83 0.31 7.49
C TYR A 204 -11.38 0.48 7.95
N GLY A 205 -11.01 -0.23 9.01
CA GLY A 205 -9.63 -0.36 9.47
C GLY A 205 -9.48 -0.26 11.00
N PRO A 206 -8.32 -0.68 11.51
CA PRO A 206 -8.05 -0.61 12.95
C PRO A 206 -7.94 0.84 13.42
N ILE A 207 -8.59 1.13 14.54
CA ILE A 207 -8.57 2.48 15.13
C ILE A 207 -7.32 2.62 16.00
N SER A 208 -6.60 3.74 15.82
CA SER A 208 -5.50 4.14 16.71
C SER A 208 -6.03 4.50 18.09
N ASP A 209 -5.35 4.10 19.16
CA ASP A 209 -5.75 4.43 20.54
C ASP A 209 -5.85 5.96 20.73
N LYS A 210 -4.96 6.72 20.10
CA LYS A 210 -4.93 8.20 20.14
C LYS A 210 -6.21 8.82 19.57
N ASP A 211 -6.77 8.24 18.52
CA ASP A 211 -7.89 8.83 17.78
C ASP A 211 -9.25 8.22 18.16
N LYS A 212 -9.25 7.14 18.92
CA LYS A 212 -10.43 6.28 19.17
C LYS A 212 -11.62 7.06 19.73
N GLU A 213 -11.41 7.79 20.80
CA GLU A 213 -12.49 8.52 21.48
C GLU A 213 -13.13 9.56 20.56
N LYS A 214 -12.29 10.42 19.96
CA LYS A 214 -12.74 11.49 19.05
C LYS A 214 -13.43 10.91 17.81
N PHE A 215 -12.85 9.87 17.19
CA PHE A 215 -13.43 9.22 16.01
C PHE A 215 -14.80 8.63 16.31
N MET A 216 -14.96 7.85 17.41
CA MET A 216 -16.23 7.23 17.76
C MET A 216 -17.31 8.26 18.11
N ALA A 217 -16.95 9.37 18.76
CA ALA A 217 -17.88 10.48 19.01
C ALA A 217 -18.39 11.11 17.69
N LEU A 218 -17.52 11.26 16.69
CA LEU A 218 -17.89 11.76 15.36
C LEU A 218 -18.78 10.77 14.59
N ILE A 219 -18.47 9.47 14.63
CA ILE A 219 -19.35 8.42 14.08
C ILE A 219 -20.75 8.50 14.70
N GLN A 220 -20.85 8.63 16.01
CA GLN A 220 -22.13 8.76 16.69
C GLN A 220 -22.88 10.04 16.28
N LYS A 221 -22.16 11.19 16.27
CA LYS A 221 -22.73 12.50 15.89
C LYS A 221 -23.32 12.50 14.49
N TYR A 222 -22.65 11.86 13.54
CA TYR A 222 -23.03 11.85 12.12
C TYR A 222 -23.56 10.49 11.64
N SER A 223 -24.09 9.66 12.54
CA SER A 223 -24.51 8.26 12.28
C SER A 223 -25.48 8.05 11.12
N LYS A 224 -26.18 9.12 10.69
CA LYS A 224 -27.03 9.09 9.50
C LYS A 224 -26.24 9.04 8.18
N TYR A 225 -25.00 9.52 8.20
CA TYR A 225 -24.16 9.72 6.99
C TYR A 225 -22.86 8.93 7.03
N VAL A 226 -22.43 8.50 8.20
CA VAL A 226 -21.18 7.76 8.37
C VAL A 226 -21.36 6.52 9.22
N SER A 227 -20.61 5.47 8.91
CA SER A 227 -20.57 4.24 9.71
C SER A 227 -19.14 3.74 9.86
N TYR A 228 -18.82 3.15 11.00
CA TYR A 228 -17.62 2.36 11.18
C TYR A 228 -17.95 0.88 11.00
N LYS A 229 -17.25 0.20 10.10
CA LYS A 229 -17.51 -1.18 9.66
C LYS A 229 -16.44 -2.17 10.13
N ASP A 230 -15.63 -1.78 11.13
CA ASP A 230 -14.56 -2.58 11.65
C ASP A 230 -13.43 -2.88 10.61
N ILE A 231 -12.66 -3.91 10.81
CA ILE A 231 -11.56 -4.31 9.92
C ILE A 231 -12.12 -5.17 8.80
N LEU A 232 -11.85 -4.79 7.57
CA LEU A 232 -12.21 -5.59 6.40
C LEU A 232 -11.14 -6.67 6.16
N GLU A 233 -11.54 -7.93 6.31
CA GLU A 233 -10.66 -9.07 6.07
C GLU A 233 -10.26 -9.16 4.59
N PRO A 234 -9.00 -9.55 4.29
CA PRO A 234 -8.46 -9.58 2.94
C PRO A 234 -9.32 -10.34 1.93
N ASP A 235 -9.90 -11.49 2.34
CA ASP A 235 -10.74 -12.35 1.49
C ASP A 235 -12.09 -11.72 1.12
N ASN A 236 -12.48 -10.66 1.83
CA ASN A 236 -13.74 -9.96 1.62
C ASN A 236 -13.58 -8.62 0.89
N ILE A 237 -12.33 -8.12 0.73
CA ILE A 237 -12.07 -6.81 0.10
C ILE A 237 -12.78 -6.71 -1.26
N TYR A 238 -12.55 -7.68 -2.15
CA TYR A 238 -13.10 -7.64 -3.51
C TYR A 238 -14.57 -8.07 -3.62
N LYS A 239 -15.22 -8.45 -2.51
CA LYS A 239 -16.67 -8.65 -2.42
C LYS A 239 -17.37 -7.39 -1.94
N VAL A 240 -16.70 -6.61 -1.09
CA VAL A 240 -17.25 -5.43 -0.42
C VAL A 240 -17.00 -4.14 -1.21
N LEU A 241 -15.76 -3.90 -1.64
CA LEU A 241 -15.41 -2.65 -2.33
C LEU A 241 -16.23 -2.37 -3.60
N PRO A 242 -16.60 -3.35 -4.45
CA PRO A 242 -17.43 -3.09 -5.63
C PRO A 242 -18.82 -2.52 -5.33
N GLN A 243 -19.25 -2.52 -4.07
CA GLN A 243 -20.55 -1.95 -3.64
C GLN A 243 -20.49 -0.44 -3.42
N TYR A 244 -19.30 0.17 -3.53
CA TYR A 244 -19.06 1.60 -3.38
C TYR A 244 -18.89 2.30 -4.72
N ASP A 245 -18.91 3.62 -4.69
CA ASP A 245 -18.71 4.47 -5.87
C ASP A 245 -17.35 5.14 -5.88
N LEU A 246 -16.76 5.39 -4.71
CA LEU A 246 -15.54 6.16 -4.55
C LEU A 246 -14.75 5.67 -3.32
N LEU A 247 -13.41 5.65 -3.45
CA LEU A 247 -12.52 5.53 -2.30
C LEU A 247 -11.94 6.90 -1.94
N LEU A 248 -12.02 7.27 -0.65
CA LEU A 248 -11.33 8.44 -0.08
C LEU A 248 -10.08 8.01 0.66
N LEU A 249 -8.95 8.64 0.33
CA LEU A 249 -7.70 8.52 1.07
C LEU A 249 -7.00 9.90 1.13
N PRO A 250 -7.55 10.89 1.84
CA PRO A 250 -6.97 12.24 1.90
C PRO A 250 -5.78 12.28 2.89
N THR A 251 -4.80 11.41 2.68
CA THR A 251 -3.68 11.15 3.59
C THR A 251 -2.63 12.27 3.56
N PHE A 252 -2.06 12.57 4.73
CA PHE A 252 -0.80 13.32 4.88
C PHE A 252 0.22 12.54 5.73
N TYR A 253 0.08 11.20 5.75
CA TYR A 253 0.93 10.33 6.54
C TYR A 253 2.40 10.41 6.09
N PRO A 254 3.35 10.71 7.00
CA PRO A 254 4.76 10.94 6.64
C PRO A 254 5.45 9.74 6.00
N GLY A 255 5.05 8.52 6.36
CA GLY A 255 5.60 7.26 5.84
C GLY A 255 4.89 6.71 4.60
N GLU A 256 4.03 7.51 3.94
CA GLU A 256 3.28 7.04 2.77
C GLU A 256 4.24 6.69 1.63
N GLY A 257 4.13 5.45 1.16
CA GLY A 257 4.77 4.97 -0.06
C GLY A 257 3.71 4.74 -1.14
N PHE A 258 3.52 3.48 -1.54
CA PHE A 258 2.40 3.09 -2.39
C PHE A 258 1.29 2.46 -1.54
N PRO A 259 0.19 3.18 -1.25
CA PRO A 259 -0.90 2.65 -0.45
C PRO A 259 -1.59 1.48 -1.16
N GLY A 260 -1.57 0.31 -0.53
CA GLY A 260 -2.22 -0.88 -1.08
C GLY A 260 -3.73 -0.69 -1.32
N THR A 261 -4.37 0.14 -0.52
CA THR A 261 -5.80 0.45 -0.67
C THR A 261 -6.15 1.10 -2.02
N ILE A 262 -5.21 1.84 -2.65
CA ILE A 262 -5.42 2.39 -4.01
C ILE A 262 -5.49 1.24 -5.03
N ILE A 263 -4.64 0.22 -4.88
CA ILE A 263 -4.69 -0.96 -5.76
C ILE A 263 -5.99 -1.72 -5.55
N ASP A 264 -6.40 -1.90 -4.30
CA ASP A 264 -7.64 -2.60 -3.94
C ASP A 264 -8.87 -1.85 -4.49
N ALA A 265 -8.86 -0.51 -4.45
CA ALA A 265 -9.86 0.33 -5.08
C ALA A 265 -9.90 0.12 -6.60
N TYR A 266 -8.77 0.18 -7.27
CA TYR A 266 -8.69 0.02 -8.73
C TYR A 266 -9.12 -1.38 -9.20
N LEU A 267 -8.73 -2.43 -8.47
CA LEU A 267 -9.19 -3.81 -8.73
C LEU A 267 -10.70 -3.97 -8.52
N SER A 268 -11.30 -3.08 -7.73
CA SER A 268 -12.75 -3.01 -7.48
C SER A 268 -13.44 -1.94 -8.35
N ALA A 269 -12.72 -1.41 -9.36
CA ALA A 269 -13.18 -0.33 -10.24
C ALA A 269 -13.65 0.93 -9.48
N LEU A 270 -13.02 1.27 -8.38
CA LEU A 270 -13.30 2.51 -7.65
C LEU A 270 -12.31 3.60 -8.04
N PRO A 271 -12.77 4.77 -8.48
CA PRO A 271 -11.93 5.95 -8.54
C PRO A 271 -11.50 6.37 -7.13
N VAL A 272 -10.43 7.15 -7.05
CA VAL A 272 -9.83 7.55 -5.77
C VAL A 272 -9.74 9.06 -5.68
N ILE A 273 -10.22 9.65 -4.57
CA ILE A 273 -9.83 11.02 -4.21
C ILE A 273 -8.77 10.94 -3.13
N SER A 274 -7.61 11.52 -3.39
CA SER A 274 -6.49 11.56 -2.44
C SER A 274 -5.77 12.91 -2.51
N THR A 275 -4.93 13.18 -1.52
CA THR A 275 -4.12 14.39 -1.49
C THR A 275 -2.91 14.29 -2.43
N ARG A 276 -2.39 15.45 -2.89
CA ARG A 276 -1.09 15.56 -3.58
C ARG A 276 0.08 15.37 -2.61
N TRP A 277 0.03 14.29 -1.84
CA TRP A 277 1.00 14.01 -0.79
C TRP A 277 2.09 13.05 -1.29
N LYS A 278 3.37 13.43 -1.14
CA LYS A 278 4.54 12.60 -1.46
C LYS A 278 4.40 11.88 -2.81
N GLN A 279 4.33 10.53 -2.78
CA GLN A 279 4.31 9.69 -3.98
C GLN A 279 2.89 9.42 -4.53
N ILE A 280 1.84 9.84 -3.85
CA ILE A 280 0.45 9.60 -4.30
C ILE A 280 0.20 10.02 -5.76
N PRO A 281 0.76 11.15 -6.26
CA PRO A 281 0.59 11.55 -7.66
C PRO A 281 1.15 10.55 -8.69
N GLU A 282 1.99 9.58 -8.30
CA GLU A 282 2.43 8.52 -9.22
C GLU A 282 1.33 7.47 -9.48
N PHE A 283 0.34 7.39 -8.59
CA PHE A 283 -0.64 6.31 -8.59
C PHE A 283 -2.04 6.77 -8.99
N VAL A 284 -2.40 8.02 -8.69
CA VAL A 284 -3.69 8.59 -9.05
C VAL A 284 -3.49 9.53 -10.25
N ASP A 285 -4.02 9.16 -11.41
CA ASP A 285 -4.07 10.02 -12.58
C ASP A 285 -5.23 11.00 -12.41
N HIS A 286 -4.89 12.27 -12.14
CA HIS A 286 -5.87 13.33 -11.91
C HIS A 286 -6.83 13.44 -13.10
N GLU A 287 -8.14 13.49 -12.82
CA GLU A 287 -9.24 13.53 -13.80
C GLU A 287 -9.41 12.27 -14.67
N LYS A 288 -8.61 11.22 -14.43
CA LYS A 288 -8.73 9.94 -15.16
C LYS A 288 -9.12 8.79 -14.25
N THR A 289 -8.34 8.53 -13.20
CA THR A 289 -8.61 7.45 -12.25
C THR A 289 -9.10 7.96 -10.90
N GLY A 290 -9.36 9.26 -10.81
CA GLY A 290 -9.79 9.95 -9.61
C GLY A 290 -9.27 11.37 -9.57
N PHE A 291 -9.23 11.97 -8.39
CA PHE A 291 -8.79 13.34 -8.19
C PHE A 291 -7.67 13.45 -7.15
N LEU A 292 -6.70 14.31 -7.46
CA LEU A 292 -5.66 14.74 -6.54
C LEU A 292 -6.00 16.14 -6.05
N ILE A 293 -6.10 16.29 -4.73
CA ILE A 293 -6.49 17.53 -4.07
C ILE A 293 -5.39 18.02 -3.13
N GLU A 294 -5.41 19.31 -2.80
CA GLU A 294 -4.74 19.78 -1.59
C GLU A 294 -5.52 19.31 -0.34
N TYR A 295 -4.91 19.36 0.84
CA TYR A 295 -5.60 18.99 2.09
C TYR A 295 -6.63 20.07 2.44
N SER A 296 -7.80 20.02 1.82
CA SER A 296 -8.85 21.04 1.88
C SER A 296 -10.23 20.40 1.78
N ALA A 297 -11.10 20.74 2.71
CA ALA A 297 -12.50 20.30 2.71
C ALA A 297 -13.30 20.89 1.54
N ASP A 298 -12.97 22.13 1.10
CA ASP A 298 -13.60 22.76 -0.07
C ASP A 298 -13.31 21.96 -1.34
N MET A 299 -12.03 21.56 -1.55
CA MET A 299 -11.65 20.75 -2.70
C MET A 299 -12.26 19.36 -2.65
N LEU A 300 -12.32 18.75 -1.46
CA LEU A 300 -12.93 17.44 -1.28
C LEU A 300 -14.43 17.50 -1.60
N GLU A 301 -15.15 18.51 -1.08
CA GLU A 301 -16.56 18.75 -1.37
C GLU A 301 -16.77 18.96 -2.89
N PHE A 302 -15.98 19.82 -3.51
CA PHE A 302 -16.09 20.12 -4.94
C PHE A 302 -16.01 18.86 -5.83
N TYR A 303 -15.00 18.00 -5.60
CA TYR A 303 -14.82 16.83 -6.44
C TYR A 303 -15.80 15.69 -6.10
N ILE A 304 -16.24 15.56 -4.85
CA ILE A 304 -17.31 14.60 -4.51
C ILE A 304 -18.62 15.08 -5.16
N HIS A 305 -18.97 16.35 -5.04
CA HIS A 305 -20.16 16.93 -5.69
C HIS A 305 -20.15 16.68 -7.19
N LYS A 306 -18.99 16.88 -7.86
CA LYS A 306 -18.83 16.62 -9.28
C LYS A 306 -19.14 15.15 -9.64
N LEU A 307 -18.64 14.17 -8.85
CA LEU A 307 -18.90 12.75 -9.10
C LEU A 307 -20.33 12.31 -8.75
N VAL A 308 -20.96 12.92 -7.77
CA VAL A 308 -22.34 12.61 -7.38
C VAL A 308 -23.31 13.04 -8.48
N ASN A 309 -23.05 14.21 -9.11
CA ASN A 309 -23.95 14.83 -10.07
C ASN A 309 -23.59 14.55 -11.54
N ASP A 310 -22.48 13.82 -11.82
CA ASP A 310 -22.04 13.42 -13.16
C ASP A 310 -21.76 11.91 -13.21
N GLU A 311 -22.81 11.14 -13.48
CA GLU A 311 -22.73 9.68 -13.51
C GLU A 311 -21.88 9.16 -14.67
N ASP A 312 -21.87 9.85 -15.81
CA ASP A 312 -21.08 9.46 -16.97
C ASP A 312 -19.57 9.63 -16.66
N LEU A 313 -19.19 10.72 -16.00
CA LEU A 313 -17.83 10.92 -15.52
C LEU A 313 -17.43 9.82 -14.53
N LEU A 314 -18.30 9.47 -13.59
CA LEU A 314 -18.06 8.40 -12.61
C LEU A 314 -17.80 7.06 -13.31
N ILE A 315 -18.62 6.68 -14.28
CA ILE A 315 -18.46 5.44 -15.07
C ILE A 315 -17.13 5.43 -15.82
N VAL A 316 -16.77 6.54 -16.48
CA VAL A 316 -15.49 6.67 -17.17
C VAL A 316 -14.32 6.48 -16.21
N MET A 317 -14.37 7.11 -15.04
CA MET A 317 -13.31 6.96 -14.03
C MET A 317 -13.25 5.55 -13.45
N LYS A 318 -14.39 4.90 -13.20
CA LYS A 318 -14.46 3.49 -12.78
C LYS A 318 -13.74 2.56 -13.78
N ASN A 319 -14.03 2.74 -15.07
CA ASN A 319 -13.37 1.99 -16.16
C ASN A 319 -11.85 2.23 -16.18
N ASN A 320 -11.43 3.50 -16.10
CA ASN A 320 -10.01 3.85 -16.11
C ASN A 320 -9.26 3.30 -14.90
N ALA A 321 -9.87 3.33 -13.71
CA ALA A 321 -9.33 2.73 -12.49
C ALA A 321 -9.09 1.23 -12.67
N TYR A 322 -10.09 0.52 -13.21
CA TYR A 322 -9.97 -0.91 -13.50
C TYR A 322 -8.90 -1.23 -14.54
N ILE A 323 -8.82 -0.48 -15.63
CA ILE A 323 -7.76 -0.63 -16.64
C ILE A 323 -6.39 -0.44 -15.99
N LYS A 324 -6.22 0.59 -15.15
CA LYS A 324 -4.95 0.88 -14.45
C LYS A 324 -4.56 -0.23 -13.47
N SER A 325 -5.51 -0.93 -12.85
CA SER A 325 -5.23 -2.01 -11.92
C SER A 325 -4.37 -3.13 -12.51
N LYS A 326 -4.43 -3.34 -13.84
CA LYS A 326 -3.64 -4.37 -14.55
C LYS A 326 -2.13 -4.17 -14.44
N LEU A 327 -1.69 -2.93 -14.18
CA LEU A 327 -0.28 -2.62 -13.95
C LEU A 327 0.25 -3.18 -12.61
N TYR A 328 -0.66 -3.56 -11.71
CA TYR A 328 -0.36 -4.00 -10.34
C TYR A 328 -0.68 -5.48 -10.13
N SER A 329 -0.58 -6.27 -11.19
CA SER A 329 -0.82 -7.71 -11.13
C SER A 329 0.38 -8.49 -10.56
N SER A 330 0.10 -9.69 -10.06
CA SER A 330 1.12 -10.61 -9.55
C SER A 330 2.12 -11.05 -10.64
N GLU A 331 1.67 -11.16 -11.91
CA GLU A 331 2.52 -11.53 -13.04
C GLU A 331 3.59 -10.45 -13.32
N GLN A 332 3.20 -9.17 -13.26
CA GLN A 332 4.16 -8.07 -13.38
C GLN A 332 5.16 -8.05 -12.23
N GLY A 333 4.70 -8.28 -11.01
CA GLY A 333 5.56 -8.41 -9.83
C GLY A 333 6.58 -9.55 -9.98
N LEU A 334 6.12 -10.71 -10.43
CA LEU A 334 6.99 -11.88 -10.66
C LEU A 334 8.02 -11.60 -11.75
N LYS A 335 7.63 -11.04 -12.89
CA LYS A 335 8.55 -10.70 -13.99
C LYS A 335 9.68 -9.78 -13.55
N ILE A 336 9.37 -8.77 -12.73
CA ILE A 336 10.40 -7.84 -12.21
C ILE A 336 11.37 -8.57 -11.27
N LEU A 337 10.85 -9.41 -10.36
CA LEU A 337 11.68 -10.19 -9.45
C LEU A 337 12.56 -11.18 -10.19
N GLU A 338 12.03 -11.88 -11.20
CA GLU A 338 12.81 -12.82 -12.02
C GLU A 338 13.94 -12.14 -12.77
N ASN A 339 13.70 -10.98 -13.36
CA ASN A 339 14.77 -10.21 -14.02
C ASN A 339 15.92 -9.88 -13.05
N CYS A 340 15.58 -9.55 -11.78
CA CYS A 340 16.61 -9.31 -10.76
C CYS A 340 17.27 -10.59 -10.24
N LEU A 341 16.58 -11.71 -10.21
CA LEU A 341 17.11 -12.98 -9.71
C LEU A 341 18.00 -13.69 -10.73
N LEU A 342 17.71 -13.58 -12.02
CA LEU A 342 18.38 -14.34 -13.10
C LEU A 342 19.55 -13.57 -13.71
N ASN A 343 19.48 -12.24 -13.79
CA ASN A 343 20.58 -11.37 -14.25
C ASN A 343 21.50 -10.97 -13.10
#